data_2a4c1a40892151626f2576b05adb644d
#
_entry.id   2a4c1a40892151626f2576b05adb644d
#
_cell.length_a   1.000
_cell.length_b   1.000
_cell.length_c   1.000
_cell.angle_alpha   90.00
_cell.angle_beta   90.00
_cell.angle_gamma   90.00
#
_symmetry.space_group_name_H-M   'P 1'
#
loop_
_entity.id
_entity.type
_entity.pdbx_description
1 polymer ?
#
loop_
_entity_poly.entity_id
_entity_poly.type
_entity_poly.pdbx_seq_one_letter_code
_entity_poly.pdbx_strand_id
1 'polypeptide(L)'
;YQHGEVYVTADGAETDLDLGHYERFIDEDLNKNSSVTTGRVYSDVISKERRGDYLGATVQVVPHITNAIKDKIYAAEESSQADIVITEIGGTVGDIESLPFIEAIRQVRLDRGYKNTLYIHTTLLPYIGASHEVKTKPTQHSVKELLGYGIQPDIIVCRSEHTISDELKDKISLFCNVPKEAIISNYDVDVLYELPVELLDQHMDDVVLDHLRIEAPEADFTEWRELVERVKNLKDTVKIKMVGKYCEFPDAYLSVNEALKHAGYYANSEVEIDWVNSEEVTKENIASKLADADGILVPGGFGNRGVEGMIVAIQYAREHDIPFLGICLGMQCASIEYARNVCKLDDVNSLEFDKNCMTPLISLMHDQSLENM
;
A
#
# COMPACT_ATOMS: atom_id res chain seq x y z
N TYR A 1 -0.25 -10.17 -7.26
CA TYR A 1 0.22 -11.33 -6.47
C TYR A 1 1.75 -11.35 -6.28
N GLN A 2 2.52 -10.60 -7.08
CA GLN A 2 4.00 -10.59 -6.98
C GLN A 2 4.53 -9.41 -6.17
N HIS A 3 3.68 -8.45 -5.80
CA HIS A 3 4.07 -7.20 -5.17
C HIS A 3 3.56 -7.02 -3.73
N GLY A 4 3.02 -8.07 -3.12
CA GLY A 4 2.54 -8.04 -1.76
C GLY A 4 1.04 -8.31 -1.62
N GLU A 5 0.39 -7.62 -0.69
CA GLU A 5 -1.03 -7.78 -0.39
C GLU A 5 -1.93 -7.31 -1.54
N VAL A 6 -3.00 -8.07 -1.80
CA VAL A 6 -4.13 -7.59 -2.61
C VAL A 6 -5.06 -6.84 -1.68
N TYR A 7 -5.08 -5.51 -1.82
CA TYR A 7 -5.95 -4.66 -1.03
C TYR A 7 -7.36 -4.61 -1.63
N VAL A 8 -8.38 -4.80 -0.80
CA VAL A 8 -9.78 -4.79 -1.25
C VAL A 8 -10.46 -3.55 -0.70
N THR A 9 -10.95 -2.70 -1.61
CA THR A 9 -11.68 -1.47 -1.27
C THR A 9 -13.05 -1.74 -0.65
N ALA A 10 -13.67 -0.74 -0.03
CA ALA A 10 -14.99 -0.85 0.59
C ALA A 10 -16.09 -1.33 -0.39
N ASP A 11 -15.98 -1.04 -1.69
CA ASP A 11 -16.89 -1.49 -2.73
C ASP A 11 -16.48 -2.83 -3.39
N GLY A 12 -15.49 -3.54 -2.80
CA GLY A 12 -15.10 -4.89 -3.19
C GLY A 12 -14.13 -4.98 -4.37
N ALA A 13 -13.50 -3.88 -4.79
CA ALA A 13 -12.50 -3.93 -5.86
C ALA A 13 -11.15 -4.42 -5.33
N GLU A 14 -10.55 -5.39 -6.03
CA GLU A 14 -9.18 -5.84 -5.79
C GLU A 14 -8.20 -4.83 -6.37
N THR A 15 -7.26 -4.36 -5.56
CA THR A 15 -6.32 -3.30 -5.91
C THR A 15 -4.92 -3.59 -5.39
N ASP A 16 -3.98 -2.70 -5.65
CA ASP A 16 -2.63 -2.75 -5.12
C ASP A 16 -2.59 -2.41 -3.62
N LEU A 17 -1.57 -2.86 -2.92
CA LEU A 17 -1.33 -2.62 -1.49
C LEU A 17 -1.22 -1.13 -1.14
N ASP A 18 -0.83 -0.30 -2.09
CA ASP A 18 -0.64 1.15 -1.89
C ASP A 18 -1.93 1.86 -1.47
N LEU A 19 -3.10 1.37 -1.92
CA LEU A 19 -4.38 1.95 -1.51
C LEU A 19 -4.62 1.85 0.00
N GLY A 20 -4.15 0.77 0.64
CA GLY A 20 -4.19 0.65 2.08
C GLY A 20 -3.34 1.70 2.80
N HIS A 21 -2.19 2.07 2.23
CA HIS A 21 -1.41 3.19 2.74
C HIS A 21 -2.16 4.52 2.59
N TYR A 22 -2.77 4.77 1.42
CA TYR A 22 -3.52 6.02 1.20
C TYR A 22 -4.67 6.15 2.20
N GLU A 23 -5.51 5.13 2.36
CA GLU A 23 -6.61 5.15 3.33
C GLU A 23 -6.12 5.42 4.77
N ARG A 24 -5.00 4.81 5.19
CA ARG A 24 -4.44 5.03 6.54
C ARG A 24 -4.00 6.46 6.79
N PHE A 25 -3.56 7.19 5.75
CA PHE A 25 -3.09 8.57 5.90
C PHE A 25 -4.20 9.62 5.68
N ILE A 26 -5.19 9.34 4.83
CA ILE A 26 -6.27 10.30 4.52
C ILE A 26 -7.55 10.06 5.32
N ASP A 27 -7.66 8.90 6.00
CA ASP A 27 -8.85 8.48 6.78
C ASP A 27 -10.15 8.49 5.96
N GLU A 28 -10.06 8.08 4.68
CA GLU A 28 -11.18 8.03 3.73
C GLU A 28 -11.18 6.70 3.00
N ASP A 29 -12.37 6.10 2.85
CA ASP A 29 -12.55 4.88 2.09
C ASP A 29 -12.35 5.13 0.58
N LEU A 30 -11.42 4.43 -0.01
CA LEU A 30 -11.21 4.42 -1.46
C LEU A 30 -12.15 3.41 -2.14
N ASN A 31 -12.28 3.53 -3.46
CA ASN A 31 -13.21 2.73 -4.25
C ASN A 31 -12.57 2.24 -5.57
N LYS A 32 -13.32 1.49 -6.35
CA LYS A 32 -12.87 0.91 -7.64
C LYS A 32 -12.33 1.92 -8.66
N ASN A 33 -12.62 3.21 -8.51
CA ASN A 33 -12.09 4.27 -9.37
C ASN A 33 -10.73 4.79 -8.88
N SER A 34 -10.32 4.42 -7.67
CA SER A 34 -9.07 4.86 -7.06
C SER A 34 -7.84 4.08 -7.53
N SER A 35 -8.02 3.00 -8.30
CA SER A 35 -6.92 2.22 -8.88
C SER A 35 -7.13 2.00 -10.37
N VAL A 36 -6.12 2.36 -11.16
CA VAL A 36 -6.15 2.26 -12.63
C VAL A 36 -4.88 1.57 -13.12
N THR A 37 -5.02 0.39 -13.71
CA THR A 37 -3.88 -0.33 -14.30
C THR A 37 -3.80 -0.15 -15.80
N THR A 38 -2.59 -0.23 -16.35
CA THR A 38 -2.33 -0.21 -17.80
C THR A 38 -3.17 -1.25 -18.52
N GLY A 39 -3.19 -2.49 -18.01
CA GLY A 39 -3.96 -3.59 -18.61
C GLY A 39 -5.44 -3.28 -18.72
N ARG A 40 -6.05 -2.71 -17.68
CA ARG A 40 -7.46 -2.31 -17.67
C ARG A 40 -7.76 -1.24 -18.71
N VAL A 41 -6.92 -0.19 -18.78
CA VAL A 41 -7.08 0.90 -19.76
C VAL A 41 -7.04 0.36 -21.20
N TYR A 42 -6.02 -0.44 -21.53
CA TYR A 42 -5.88 -0.99 -22.87
C TYR A 42 -7.01 -1.97 -23.21
N SER A 43 -7.42 -2.84 -22.27
CA SER A 43 -8.55 -3.76 -22.47
C SER A 43 -9.85 -3.02 -22.77
N ASP A 44 -10.13 -1.95 -22.03
CA ASP A 44 -11.32 -1.10 -22.24
C ASP A 44 -11.32 -0.48 -23.64
N VAL A 45 -10.19 0.10 -24.07
CA VAL A 45 -10.06 0.74 -25.39
C VAL A 45 -10.16 -0.28 -26.52
N ILE A 46 -9.49 -1.44 -26.41
CA ILE A 46 -9.57 -2.53 -27.41
C ILE A 46 -11.01 -3.07 -27.49
N SER A 47 -11.68 -3.22 -26.36
CA SER A 47 -13.08 -3.67 -26.32
C SER A 47 -14.02 -2.69 -27.01
N LYS A 48 -13.84 -1.39 -26.80
CA LYS A 48 -14.57 -0.32 -27.48
C LYS A 48 -14.31 -0.34 -29.00
N GLU A 49 -13.05 -0.49 -29.41
CA GLU A 49 -12.67 -0.58 -30.83
C GLU A 49 -13.37 -1.76 -31.53
N ARG A 50 -13.35 -2.93 -30.90
CA ARG A 50 -13.98 -4.15 -31.45
C ARG A 50 -15.51 -4.04 -31.57
N ARG A 51 -16.15 -3.27 -30.67
CA ARG A 51 -17.59 -2.98 -30.75
C ARG A 51 -17.93 -1.90 -31.78
N GLY A 52 -16.95 -1.21 -32.34
CA GLY A 52 -17.16 -0.14 -33.30
C GLY A 52 -17.46 1.22 -32.67
N ASP A 53 -17.23 1.41 -31.38
CA ASP A 53 -17.54 2.65 -30.66
C ASP A 53 -16.78 3.86 -31.21
N TYR A 54 -15.67 3.64 -31.93
CA TYR A 54 -14.87 4.72 -32.56
C TYR A 54 -15.24 4.98 -34.03
N LEU A 55 -16.34 4.42 -34.51
CA LEU A 55 -16.93 4.70 -35.85
C LEU A 55 -15.91 4.59 -37.00
N GLY A 56 -15.00 3.63 -36.95
CA GLY A 56 -14.00 3.38 -37.98
C GLY A 56 -12.76 4.29 -37.93
N ALA A 57 -12.62 5.11 -36.90
CA ALA A 57 -11.41 5.89 -36.69
C ALA A 57 -10.22 4.97 -36.36
N THR A 58 -9.02 5.37 -36.74
CA THR A 58 -7.76 4.68 -36.32
C THR A 58 -7.53 4.92 -34.84
N VAL A 59 -7.58 3.83 -34.04
CA VAL A 59 -7.34 3.91 -32.60
C VAL A 59 -5.83 4.01 -32.35
N GLN A 60 -5.42 4.99 -31.54
CA GLN A 60 -4.02 5.30 -31.23
C GLN A 60 -3.84 5.56 -29.75
N VAL A 61 -2.60 5.55 -29.26
CA VAL A 61 -2.31 5.90 -27.86
C VAL A 61 -2.80 7.33 -27.56
N VAL A 62 -2.45 8.29 -28.42
CA VAL A 62 -3.00 9.64 -28.39
C VAL A 62 -3.97 9.79 -29.56
N PRO A 63 -5.25 10.11 -29.33
CA PRO A 63 -5.86 10.51 -28.07
C PRO A 63 -6.59 9.39 -27.29
N HIS A 64 -6.74 8.16 -27.82
CA HIS A 64 -7.71 7.20 -27.30
C HIS A 64 -7.33 6.61 -25.93
N ILE A 65 -6.08 6.18 -25.76
CA ILE A 65 -5.57 5.68 -24.48
C ILE A 65 -5.43 6.84 -23.47
N THR A 66 -4.88 7.99 -23.91
CA THR A 66 -4.73 9.16 -23.02
C THR A 66 -6.09 9.69 -22.55
N ASN A 67 -7.11 9.73 -23.40
CA ASN A 67 -8.47 10.09 -22.99
C ASN A 67 -9.04 9.08 -22.01
N ALA A 68 -8.87 7.78 -22.24
CA ALA A 68 -9.34 6.76 -21.31
C ALA A 68 -8.68 6.88 -19.92
N ILE A 69 -7.40 7.26 -19.85
CA ILE A 69 -6.72 7.55 -18.59
C ILE A 69 -7.33 8.80 -17.92
N LYS A 70 -7.49 9.89 -18.66
CA LYS A 70 -8.10 11.13 -18.14
C LYS A 70 -9.51 10.89 -17.63
N ASP A 71 -10.33 10.12 -18.36
CA ASP A 71 -11.68 9.75 -17.93
C ASP A 71 -11.68 9.02 -16.58
N LYS A 72 -10.67 8.17 -16.31
CA LYS A 72 -10.53 7.50 -15.00
C LYS A 72 -10.17 8.48 -13.88
N ILE A 73 -9.28 9.44 -14.14
CA ILE A 73 -8.94 10.50 -13.18
C ILE A 73 -10.19 11.32 -12.84
N TYR A 74 -10.95 11.71 -13.84
CA TYR A 74 -12.19 12.49 -13.64
C TYR A 74 -13.28 11.65 -12.95
N ALA A 75 -13.36 10.35 -13.23
CA ALA A 75 -14.30 9.46 -12.53
C ALA A 75 -13.97 9.32 -11.03
N ALA A 76 -12.69 9.37 -10.66
CA ALA A 76 -12.29 9.39 -9.24
C ALA A 76 -12.77 10.68 -8.55
N GLU A 77 -12.61 11.85 -9.19
CA GLU A 77 -13.14 13.13 -8.73
C GLU A 77 -14.68 13.06 -8.55
N GLU A 78 -15.39 12.62 -9.57
CA GLU A 78 -16.85 12.54 -9.56
C GLU A 78 -17.39 11.57 -8.49
N SER A 79 -16.74 10.43 -8.29
CA SER A 79 -17.20 9.40 -7.35
C SER A 79 -16.92 9.76 -5.89
N SER A 80 -15.85 10.48 -5.61
CA SER A 80 -15.45 10.87 -4.25
C SER A 80 -16.06 12.20 -3.81
N GLN A 81 -16.47 13.06 -4.74
CA GLN A 81 -16.89 14.46 -4.48
C GLN A 81 -15.82 15.26 -3.72
N ALA A 82 -14.54 14.88 -3.91
CA ALA A 82 -13.41 15.49 -3.23
C ALA A 82 -13.08 16.86 -3.81
N ASP A 83 -12.71 17.80 -2.96
CA ASP A 83 -12.22 19.13 -3.35
C ASP A 83 -10.81 19.03 -3.99
N ILE A 84 -10.01 18.07 -3.55
CA ILE A 84 -8.65 17.80 -4.03
C ILE A 84 -8.52 16.31 -4.38
N VAL A 85 -8.03 16.01 -5.58
CA VAL A 85 -7.72 14.65 -6.01
C VAL A 85 -6.22 14.53 -6.23
N ILE A 86 -5.59 13.61 -5.51
CA ILE A 86 -4.18 13.28 -5.67
C ILE A 86 -4.08 12.06 -6.60
N THR A 87 -3.44 12.23 -7.75
CA THR A 87 -3.22 11.14 -8.71
C THR A 87 -1.73 10.77 -8.69
N GLU A 88 -1.43 9.57 -8.25
CA GLU A 88 -0.07 9.01 -8.31
C GLU A 88 0.15 8.29 -9.65
N ILE A 89 1.30 8.53 -10.25
CA ILE A 89 1.75 7.85 -11.47
C ILE A 89 2.93 6.94 -11.08
N GLY A 90 2.68 5.65 -11.09
CA GLY A 90 3.66 4.64 -10.75
C GLY A 90 4.80 4.52 -11.78
N GLY A 91 5.95 4.08 -11.31
CA GLY A 91 7.15 3.88 -12.11
C GLY A 91 8.09 5.08 -12.16
N THR A 92 9.20 4.90 -12.84
CA THR A 92 10.23 5.93 -13.00
C THR A 92 9.96 6.80 -14.22
N VAL A 93 10.13 8.12 -14.11
CA VAL A 93 10.05 9.02 -15.25
C VAL A 93 11.10 8.62 -16.28
N GLY A 94 10.66 8.36 -17.52
CA GLY A 94 11.49 7.83 -18.59
C GLY A 94 11.20 6.37 -18.96
N ASP A 95 10.53 5.63 -18.10
CA ASP A 95 10.10 4.27 -18.41
C ASP A 95 8.99 4.27 -19.46
N ILE A 96 9.07 3.31 -20.39
CA ILE A 96 8.11 3.19 -21.50
C ILE A 96 6.69 2.97 -20.98
N GLU A 97 6.54 2.22 -19.92
CA GLU A 97 5.26 1.84 -19.32
C GLU A 97 4.46 3.04 -18.81
N SER A 98 5.13 4.07 -18.30
CA SER A 98 4.49 5.27 -17.74
C SER A 98 4.18 6.35 -18.78
N LEU A 99 4.74 6.29 -19.99
CA LEU A 99 4.60 7.35 -21.01
C LEU A 99 3.14 7.73 -21.33
N PRO A 100 2.20 6.80 -21.55
CA PRO A 100 0.80 7.16 -21.82
C PRO A 100 0.14 7.92 -20.65
N PHE A 101 0.51 7.58 -19.40
CA PHE A 101 0.02 8.24 -18.20
C PHE A 101 0.61 9.64 -18.04
N ILE A 102 1.92 9.79 -18.26
CA ILE A 102 2.60 11.10 -18.25
C ILE A 102 2.00 12.02 -19.30
N GLU A 103 1.77 11.53 -20.53
CA GLU A 103 1.09 12.30 -21.57
C GLU A 103 -0.35 12.67 -21.17
N ALA A 104 -1.09 11.75 -20.55
CA ALA A 104 -2.46 12.02 -20.09
C ALA A 104 -2.48 13.13 -19.03
N ILE A 105 -1.64 13.06 -17.99
CA ILE A 105 -1.60 14.10 -16.95
C ILE A 105 -1.12 15.45 -17.49
N ARG A 106 -0.21 15.45 -18.46
CA ARG A 106 0.17 16.70 -19.18
C ARG A 106 -1.06 17.34 -19.84
N GLN A 107 -1.93 16.52 -20.44
CA GLN A 107 -3.18 17.00 -21.05
C GLN A 107 -4.20 17.45 -20.00
N VAL A 108 -4.26 16.84 -18.82
CA VAL A 108 -5.14 17.28 -17.71
C VAL A 108 -4.90 18.76 -17.39
N ARG A 109 -3.66 19.24 -17.38
CA ARG A 109 -3.36 20.67 -17.15
C ARG A 109 -3.92 21.57 -18.26
N LEU A 110 -4.02 21.08 -19.50
CA LEU A 110 -4.69 21.82 -20.57
C LEU A 110 -6.20 21.86 -20.37
N ASP A 111 -6.79 20.75 -19.93
CA ASP A 111 -8.24 20.63 -19.75
C ASP A 111 -8.73 21.42 -18.51
N ARG A 112 -8.00 21.36 -17.39
CA ARG A 112 -8.39 21.94 -16.09
C ARG A 112 -7.76 23.30 -15.80
N GLY A 113 -6.67 23.63 -16.49
CA GLY A 113 -5.92 24.88 -16.32
C GLY A 113 -4.86 24.80 -15.22
N TYR A 114 -3.86 25.67 -15.35
CA TYR A 114 -2.69 25.72 -14.48
C TYR A 114 -3.01 25.89 -12.98
N LYS A 115 -4.03 26.66 -12.65
CA LYS A 115 -4.41 26.96 -11.27
C LYS A 115 -5.14 25.81 -10.56
N ASN A 116 -5.67 24.87 -11.33
CA ASN A 116 -6.42 23.73 -10.82
C ASN A 116 -5.62 22.43 -10.93
N THR A 117 -4.34 22.52 -11.24
CA THR A 117 -3.43 21.36 -11.34
C THR A 117 -2.07 21.70 -10.78
N LEU A 118 -1.49 20.79 -10.03
CA LEU A 118 -0.17 20.93 -9.45
C LEU A 118 0.63 19.65 -9.69
N TYR A 119 1.88 19.77 -10.12
CA TYR A 119 2.75 18.63 -10.35
C TYR A 119 3.79 18.53 -9.25
N ILE A 120 3.74 17.45 -8.50
CA ILE A 120 4.73 17.08 -7.50
C ILE A 120 5.61 15.99 -8.11
N HIS A 121 6.91 16.22 -8.16
CA HIS A 121 7.87 15.24 -8.65
C HIS A 121 8.72 14.69 -7.52
N THR A 122 8.53 13.40 -7.21
CA THR A 122 9.36 12.70 -6.22
C THR A 122 10.65 12.20 -6.88
N THR A 123 11.79 12.54 -6.29
CA THR A 123 13.11 12.19 -6.82
C THR A 123 14.00 11.59 -5.75
N LEU A 124 15.04 10.87 -6.17
CA LEU A 124 16.04 10.32 -5.29
C LEU A 124 17.28 11.22 -5.23
N LEU A 125 17.72 11.52 -4.00
CA LEU A 125 18.99 12.13 -3.69
C LEU A 125 19.90 11.11 -2.99
N PRO A 126 20.69 10.32 -3.73
CA PRO A 126 21.52 9.29 -3.13
C PRO A 126 22.65 9.92 -2.30
N TYR A 127 22.88 9.36 -1.12
CA TYR A 127 24.05 9.63 -0.30
C TYR A 127 25.16 8.65 -0.64
N ILE A 128 26.37 9.17 -0.90
CA ILE A 128 27.54 8.35 -1.17
C ILE A 128 28.42 8.30 0.07
N GLY A 129 28.34 7.19 0.82
CA GLY A 129 29.06 7.03 2.07
C GLY A 129 30.56 7.22 1.97
N ALA A 130 31.20 6.80 0.84
CA ALA A 130 32.65 6.94 0.65
C ALA A 130 33.11 8.41 0.52
N SER A 131 32.27 9.32 0.03
CA SER A 131 32.59 10.75 -0.10
C SER A 131 31.81 11.62 0.90
N HIS A 132 30.95 11.05 1.72
CA HIS A 132 30.06 11.75 2.65
C HIS A 132 29.28 12.87 1.95
N GLU A 133 28.73 12.59 0.77
CA GLU A 133 28.13 13.62 -0.08
C GLU A 133 26.79 13.16 -0.67
N VAL A 134 25.79 14.05 -0.60
CA VAL A 134 24.51 13.88 -1.31
C VAL A 134 24.68 14.34 -2.76
N LYS A 135 24.23 13.51 -3.70
CA LYS A 135 24.33 13.79 -5.15
C LYS A 135 23.01 14.31 -5.71
N THR A 136 23.02 15.52 -6.24
CA THR A 136 21.85 16.16 -6.87
C THR A 136 21.67 15.82 -8.35
N LYS A 137 22.65 15.20 -9.00
CA LYS A 137 22.60 14.90 -10.44
C LYS A 137 21.46 13.97 -10.84
N PRO A 138 21.13 12.88 -10.11
CA PRO A 138 19.98 12.04 -10.45
C PRO A 138 18.68 12.84 -10.48
N THR A 139 18.41 13.67 -9.48
CA THR A 139 17.25 14.58 -9.44
C THR A 139 17.24 15.53 -10.64
N GLN A 140 18.37 16.19 -10.95
CA GLN A 140 18.46 17.09 -12.11
C GLN A 140 18.16 16.37 -13.44
N HIS A 141 18.63 15.13 -13.60
CA HIS A 141 18.35 14.31 -14.79
C HIS A 141 16.89 13.90 -14.86
N SER A 142 16.30 13.46 -13.75
CA SER A 142 14.89 13.08 -13.69
C SER A 142 13.96 14.25 -14.03
N VAL A 143 14.24 15.45 -13.49
CA VAL A 143 13.48 16.66 -13.83
C VAL A 143 13.67 17.04 -15.30
N LYS A 144 14.88 16.91 -15.84
CA LYS A 144 15.14 17.18 -17.27
C LYS A 144 14.37 16.24 -18.17
N GLU A 145 14.25 14.98 -17.80
CA GLU A 145 13.46 13.99 -18.54
C GLU A 145 11.97 14.37 -18.51
N LEU A 146 11.43 14.71 -17.34
CA LEU A 146 10.05 15.17 -17.19
C LEU A 146 9.75 16.42 -18.01
N LEU A 147 10.69 17.38 -18.05
CA LEU A 147 10.62 18.56 -18.93
C LEU A 147 10.59 18.17 -20.41
N GLY A 148 11.30 17.11 -20.79
CA GLY A 148 11.27 16.57 -22.16
C GLY A 148 9.88 16.11 -22.60
N TYR A 149 9.03 15.69 -21.65
CA TYR A 149 7.61 15.36 -21.87
C TYR A 149 6.68 16.57 -21.76
N GLY A 150 7.22 17.78 -21.54
CA GLY A 150 6.44 19.01 -21.45
C GLY A 150 5.79 19.27 -20.09
N ILE A 151 6.30 18.65 -19.03
CA ILE A 151 5.84 18.86 -17.65
C ILE A 151 6.96 19.56 -16.86
N GLN A 152 6.70 20.78 -16.40
CA GLN A 152 7.49 21.46 -15.38
C GLN A 152 6.91 21.09 -14.01
N PRO A 153 7.67 20.47 -13.10
CA PRO A 153 7.19 20.25 -11.75
C PRO A 153 7.02 21.57 -11.01
N ASP A 154 6.00 21.65 -10.20
CA ASP A 154 5.72 22.80 -9.33
C ASP A 154 6.38 22.61 -7.95
N ILE A 155 6.45 21.37 -7.49
CA ILE A 155 7.13 20.95 -6.25
C ILE A 155 8.05 19.77 -6.55
N ILE A 156 9.22 19.74 -5.93
CA ILE A 156 10.12 18.57 -5.94
C ILE A 156 10.23 18.04 -4.52
N VAL A 157 9.82 16.78 -4.33
CA VAL A 157 10.04 16.04 -3.08
C VAL A 157 11.29 15.19 -3.23
N CYS A 158 12.31 15.53 -2.44
CA CYS A 158 13.63 14.92 -2.50
C CYS A 158 13.76 13.79 -1.47
N ARG A 159 13.63 12.55 -1.91
CA ARG A 159 13.83 11.37 -1.07
C ARG A 159 15.32 11.14 -0.83
N SER A 160 15.75 11.07 0.42
CA SER A 160 17.15 10.89 0.83
C SER A 160 17.26 10.16 2.17
N GLU A 161 18.43 9.66 2.50
CA GLU A 161 18.70 9.06 3.82
C GLU A 161 18.78 10.12 4.92
N HIS A 162 19.14 11.36 4.58
CA HIS A 162 19.36 12.45 5.50
C HIS A 162 18.66 13.72 5.03
N THR A 163 18.45 14.65 5.94
CA THR A 163 17.96 15.98 5.62
C THR A 163 18.89 16.69 4.64
N ILE A 164 18.32 17.49 3.75
CA ILE A 164 19.09 18.26 2.76
C ILE A 164 19.33 19.68 3.27
N SER A 165 20.56 20.16 3.04
CA SER A 165 20.94 21.52 3.43
C SER A 165 20.29 22.58 2.51
N ASP A 166 20.21 23.79 3.01
CA ASP A 166 19.74 24.97 2.25
C ASP A 166 20.54 25.19 0.97
N GLU A 167 21.85 24.95 0.99
CA GLU A 167 22.72 25.05 -0.18
C GLU A 167 22.36 24.02 -1.26
N LEU A 168 21.96 22.81 -0.84
CA LEU A 168 21.48 21.78 -1.77
C LEU A 168 20.11 22.15 -2.33
N LYS A 169 19.21 22.73 -1.51
CA LYS A 169 17.93 23.26 -1.99
C LYS A 169 18.15 24.38 -3.02
N ASP A 170 19.03 25.33 -2.75
CA ASP A 170 19.39 26.40 -3.69
C ASP A 170 19.93 25.85 -5.03
N LYS A 171 20.78 24.84 -4.96
CA LYS A 171 21.33 24.18 -6.14
C LYS A 171 20.24 23.46 -6.96
N ILE A 172 19.35 22.70 -6.31
CA ILE A 172 18.25 22.02 -7.00
C ILE A 172 17.30 23.04 -7.61
N SER A 173 16.92 24.07 -6.86
CA SER A 173 16.10 25.18 -7.34
C SER A 173 16.64 25.79 -8.63
N LEU A 174 17.93 26.15 -8.65
CA LEU A 174 18.58 26.74 -9.81
C LEU A 174 18.57 25.82 -11.03
N PHE A 175 18.89 24.52 -10.86
CA PHE A 175 19.02 23.58 -11.98
C PHE A 175 17.69 23.02 -12.46
N CYS A 176 16.66 22.98 -11.61
CA CYS A 176 15.36 22.42 -11.91
C CYS A 176 14.29 23.46 -12.18
N ASN A 177 14.62 24.76 -12.03
CA ASN A 177 13.70 25.89 -12.22
C ASN A 177 12.41 25.74 -11.36
N VAL A 178 12.61 25.43 -10.08
CA VAL A 178 11.55 25.32 -9.06
C VAL A 178 11.93 26.23 -7.90
N PRO A 179 11.01 27.00 -7.32
CA PRO A 179 11.30 27.85 -6.17
C PRO A 179 11.90 27.06 -5.00
N LYS A 180 12.79 27.68 -4.20
CA LYS A 180 13.49 27.02 -3.09
C LYS A 180 12.51 26.46 -2.07
N GLU A 181 11.46 27.22 -1.74
CA GLU A 181 10.37 26.84 -0.84
C GLU A 181 9.57 25.63 -1.32
N ALA A 182 9.61 25.31 -2.62
CA ALA A 182 8.97 24.15 -3.22
C ALA A 182 9.92 22.93 -3.36
N ILE A 183 11.14 23.01 -2.78
CA ILE A 183 12.07 21.88 -2.66
C ILE A 183 11.91 21.28 -1.26
N ILE A 184 11.24 20.15 -1.18
CA ILE A 184 10.88 19.50 0.07
C ILE A 184 11.84 18.34 0.34
N SER A 185 12.40 18.30 1.54
CA SER A 185 13.23 17.17 2.00
C SER A 185 12.34 16.07 2.54
N ASN A 186 12.44 14.87 1.99
CA ASN A 186 11.80 13.67 2.50
C ASN A 186 12.89 12.66 2.85
N TYR A 187 13.32 12.67 4.13
CA TYR A 187 14.38 11.81 4.64
C TYR A 187 13.83 10.62 5.43
N ASP A 188 14.71 9.67 5.76
CA ASP A 188 14.35 8.51 6.56
C ASP A 188 13.92 8.95 7.96
N VAL A 189 12.73 8.54 8.37
CA VAL A 189 12.17 8.77 9.71
C VAL A 189 12.03 7.43 10.43
N ASP A 190 12.19 7.45 11.75
CA ASP A 190 12.06 6.24 12.58
C ASP A 190 10.61 5.74 12.65
N VAL A 191 9.66 6.66 12.62
CA VAL A 191 8.23 6.40 12.69
C VAL A 191 7.58 6.93 11.41
N LEU A 192 7.01 6.04 10.58
CA LEU A 192 6.39 6.43 9.30
C LEU A 192 5.35 7.56 9.45
N TYR A 193 4.60 7.55 10.56
CA TYR A 193 3.59 8.56 10.85
C TYR A 193 4.16 9.94 11.23
N GLU A 194 5.46 10.10 11.33
CA GLU A 194 6.13 11.40 11.48
C GLU A 194 6.20 12.17 10.15
N LEU A 195 6.17 11.46 9.02
CA LEU A 195 6.35 12.06 7.70
C LEU A 195 5.38 13.21 7.40
N PRO A 196 4.05 13.13 7.64
CA PRO A 196 3.15 14.27 7.43
C PRO A 196 3.53 15.51 8.27
N VAL A 197 4.03 15.30 9.49
CA VAL A 197 4.51 16.38 10.36
C VAL A 197 5.75 17.05 9.74
N GLU A 198 6.68 16.26 9.24
CA GLU A 198 7.89 16.78 8.56
C GLU A 198 7.57 17.56 7.29
N LEU A 199 6.54 17.16 6.54
CA LEU A 199 6.09 17.89 5.36
C LEU A 199 5.42 19.22 5.73
N LEU A 200 4.59 19.22 6.79
CA LEU A 200 3.97 20.42 7.33
C LEU A 200 5.02 21.41 7.86
N ASP A 201 6.01 20.95 8.63
CA ASP A 201 7.06 21.78 9.20
C ASP A 201 7.96 22.42 8.12
N GLN A 202 7.93 21.89 6.89
CA GLN A 202 8.56 22.49 5.71
C GLN A 202 7.60 23.36 4.90
N HIS A 203 6.38 23.62 5.36
CA HIS A 203 5.37 24.45 4.68
C HIS A 203 4.97 23.95 3.30
N MET A 204 4.97 22.61 3.08
CA MET A 204 4.56 22.06 1.79
C MET A 204 3.08 22.33 1.51
N ASP A 205 2.25 22.30 2.51
CA ASP A 205 0.81 22.65 2.44
C ASP A 205 0.59 24.09 2.00
N ASP A 206 1.34 25.05 2.55
CA ASP A 206 1.28 26.47 2.14
C ASP A 206 1.62 26.62 0.65
N VAL A 207 2.66 25.93 0.16
CA VAL A 207 3.04 25.96 -1.27
C VAL A 207 1.92 25.39 -2.16
N VAL A 208 1.27 24.32 -1.73
CA VAL A 208 0.14 23.70 -2.44
C VAL A 208 -1.06 24.64 -2.47
N LEU A 209 -1.46 25.18 -1.32
CA LEU A 209 -2.61 26.07 -1.18
C LEU A 209 -2.43 27.36 -1.98
N ASP A 210 -1.24 27.97 -1.92
CA ASP A 210 -0.92 29.16 -2.70
C ASP A 210 -1.02 28.92 -4.21
N HIS A 211 -0.47 27.81 -4.70
CA HIS A 211 -0.51 27.44 -6.10
C HIS A 211 -1.96 27.23 -6.59
N LEU A 212 -2.73 26.46 -5.83
CA LEU A 212 -4.12 26.13 -6.15
C LEU A 212 -5.10 27.25 -5.79
N ARG A 213 -4.63 28.30 -5.08
CA ARG A 213 -5.43 29.43 -4.60
C ARG A 213 -6.61 29.01 -3.73
N ILE A 214 -6.34 28.05 -2.87
CA ILE A 214 -7.31 27.56 -1.89
C ILE A 214 -7.08 28.32 -0.59
N GLU A 215 -8.14 28.94 -0.07
CA GLU A 215 -8.15 29.49 1.28
C GLU A 215 -8.56 28.39 2.25
N ALA A 216 -7.68 28.03 3.17
CA ALA A 216 -7.91 27.05 4.21
C ALA A 216 -7.47 27.59 5.58
N PRO A 217 -8.06 27.13 6.68
CA PRO A 217 -7.51 27.40 8.00
C PRO A 217 -6.13 26.74 8.15
N GLU A 218 -5.33 27.23 9.11
CA GLU A 218 -4.08 26.57 9.48
C GLU A 218 -4.34 25.11 9.88
N ALA A 219 -3.49 24.20 9.40
CA ALA A 219 -3.64 22.77 9.67
C ALA A 219 -3.37 22.45 11.14
N ASP A 220 -4.29 21.75 11.81
CA ASP A 220 -4.13 21.28 13.18
C ASP A 220 -3.57 19.86 13.21
N PHE A 221 -2.31 19.71 13.55
CA PHE A 221 -1.61 18.43 13.67
C PHE A 221 -1.37 18.02 15.14
N THR A 222 -2.13 18.56 16.09
CA THR A 222 -1.95 18.28 17.51
C THR A 222 -2.07 16.78 17.81
N GLU A 223 -3.17 16.14 17.41
CA GLU A 223 -3.39 14.71 17.63
C GLU A 223 -2.36 13.84 16.92
N TRP A 224 -1.93 14.26 15.70
CA TRP A 224 -0.92 13.55 14.93
C TRP A 224 0.46 13.61 15.61
N ARG A 225 0.86 14.77 16.12
CA ARG A 225 2.10 14.92 16.90
C ARG A 225 2.05 14.10 18.19
N GLU A 226 0.91 14.05 18.87
CA GLU A 226 0.72 13.21 20.06
C GLU A 226 0.85 11.72 19.73
N LEU A 227 0.35 11.26 18.59
CA LEU A 227 0.55 9.89 18.10
C LEU A 227 2.03 9.59 17.89
N VAL A 228 2.75 10.47 17.18
CA VAL A 228 4.19 10.30 16.92
C VAL A 228 4.98 10.22 18.23
N GLU A 229 4.73 11.15 19.16
CA GLU A 229 5.37 11.14 20.48
C GLU A 229 5.06 9.86 21.27
N ARG A 230 3.83 9.36 21.20
CA ARG A 230 3.45 8.09 21.82
C ARG A 230 4.24 6.92 21.24
N VAL A 231 4.32 6.85 19.91
CA VAL A 231 5.03 5.76 19.22
C VAL A 231 6.53 5.78 19.52
N LYS A 232 7.14 6.97 19.63
CA LYS A 232 8.56 7.11 20.01
C LYS A 232 8.84 6.72 21.48
N ASN A 233 7.82 6.66 22.32
CA ASN A 233 7.94 6.45 23.77
C ASN A 233 7.17 5.21 24.27
N LEU A 234 7.00 4.19 23.43
CA LEU A 234 6.38 2.93 23.85
C LEU A 234 7.17 2.28 24.98
N LYS A 235 6.48 1.67 25.94
CA LYS A 235 7.08 1.22 27.21
C LYS A 235 7.30 -0.27 27.31
N ASP A 236 6.36 -1.01 26.76
CA ASP A 236 6.33 -2.47 26.81
C ASP A 236 6.58 -3.06 25.42
N THR A 237 6.96 -4.32 25.38
CA THR A 237 7.13 -5.07 24.12
C THR A 237 6.27 -6.31 24.18
N VAL A 238 5.51 -6.58 23.11
CA VAL A 238 4.67 -7.76 22.94
C VAL A 238 5.13 -8.51 21.70
N LYS A 239 5.42 -9.80 21.85
CA LYS A 239 5.90 -10.64 20.76
C LYS A 239 4.77 -11.49 20.18
N ILE A 240 4.41 -11.22 18.92
CA ILE A 240 3.38 -11.96 18.18
C ILE A 240 4.06 -12.89 17.18
N LYS A 241 3.81 -14.18 17.33
CA LYS A 241 4.22 -15.19 16.31
C LYS A 241 3.16 -15.24 15.22
N MET A 242 3.51 -14.80 14.03
CA MET A 242 2.65 -14.90 12.85
C MET A 242 2.95 -16.18 12.09
N VAL A 243 2.05 -17.16 12.21
CA VAL A 243 2.21 -18.48 11.59
C VAL A 243 1.46 -18.52 10.27
N GLY A 244 2.17 -18.37 9.16
CA GLY A 244 1.57 -18.18 7.83
C GLY A 244 2.27 -18.93 6.70
N LYS A 245 1.73 -18.78 5.50
CA LYS A 245 2.26 -19.39 4.26
C LYS A 245 3.22 -18.48 3.51
N TYR A 246 3.07 -17.15 3.67
CA TYR A 246 3.74 -16.13 2.86
C TYR A 246 4.78 -15.36 3.67
N CYS A 247 5.39 -16.01 4.65
CA CYS A 247 6.33 -15.40 5.59
C CYS A 247 7.62 -14.88 4.93
N GLU A 248 7.94 -15.35 3.73
CA GLU A 248 9.08 -14.87 2.93
C GLU A 248 8.80 -13.48 2.31
N PHE A 249 7.54 -13.07 2.27
CA PHE A 249 7.08 -11.81 1.70
C PHE A 249 6.22 -11.06 2.72
N PRO A 250 6.82 -10.32 3.66
CA PRO A 250 6.09 -9.62 4.73
C PRO A 250 4.97 -8.71 4.23
N ASP A 251 5.14 -8.12 3.05
CA ASP A 251 4.13 -7.26 2.41
C ASP A 251 2.84 -8.00 2.03
N ALA A 252 2.87 -9.34 1.96
CA ALA A 252 1.64 -10.12 1.75
C ALA A 252 0.64 -10.00 2.91
N TYR A 253 1.11 -9.59 4.08
CA TYR A 253 0.29 -9.40 5.29
C TYR A 253 0.35 -7.96 5.82
N LEU A 254 0.59 -6.99 4.94
CA LEU A 254 0.84 -5.60 5.31
C LEU A 254 -0.26 -5.01 6.20
N SER A 255 -1.54 -5.16 5.82
CA SER A 255 -2.66 -4.65 6.61
C SER A 255 -2.78 -5.32 7.99
N VAL A 256 -2.46 -6.60 8.10
CA VAL A 256 -2.42 -7.30 9.39
C VAL A 256 -1.30 -6.77 10.25
N ASN A 257 -0.12 -6.54 9.67
CA ASN A 257 1.03 -5.97 10.38
C ASN A 257 0.72 -4.57 10.91
N GLU A 258 0.16 -3.71 10.06
CA GLU A 258 -0.20 -2.35 10.46
C GLU A 258 -1.30 -2.35 11.53
N ALA A 259 -2.31 -3.23 11.41
CA ALA A 259 -3.34 -3.38 12.44
C ALA A 259 -2.76 -3.79 13.80
N LEU A 260 -1.79 -4.72 13.82
CA LEU A 260 -1.10 -5.12 15.05
C LEU A 260 -0.29 -3.97 15.64
N LYS A 261 0.45 -3.20 14.82
CA LYS A 261 1.20 -2.03 15.25
C LYS A 261 0.27 -0.96 15.83
N HIS A 262 -0.84 -0.65 15.17
CA HIS A 262 -1.83 0.32 15.64
C HIS A 262 -2.43 -0.09 16.99
N ALA A 263 -2.75 -1.38 17.15
CA ALA A 263 -3.19 -1.91 18.45
C ALA A 263 -2.12 -1.74 19.54
N GLY A 264 -0.85 -1.97 19.17
CA GLY A 264 0.30 -1.73 20.05
C GLY A 264 0.42 -0.28 20.45
N TYR A 265 0.32 0.67 19.53
CA TYR A 265 0.35 2.11 19.81
C TYR A 265 -0.75 2.54 20.78
N TYR A 266 -1.95 1.98 20.62
CA TYR A 266 -3.07 2.19 21.52
C TYR A 266 -2.79 1.61 22.92
N ALA A 267 -2.20 0.41 22.97
CA ALA A 267 -1.86 -0.28 24.23
C ALA A 267 -0.53 0.22 24.85
N ASN A 268 0.14 1.21 24.27
CA ASN A 268 1.45 1.70 24.67
C ASN A 268 2.54 0.62 24.69
N SER A 269 2.49 -0.30 23.73
CA SER A 269 3.38 -1.44 23.59
C SER A 269 3.93 -1.52 22.17
N GLU A 270 5.22 -1.79 22.04
CA GLU A 270 5.83 -2.17 20.77
C GLU A 270 5.43 -3.60 20.42
N VAL A 271 4.98 -3.83 19.17
CA VAL A 271 4.64 -5.16 18.69
C VAL A 271 5.77 -5.68 17.82
N GLU A 272 6.51 -6.66 18.35
CA GLU A 272 7.47 -7.45 17.58
C GLU A 272 6.74 -8.59 16.86
N ILE A 273 6.78 -8.58 15.51
CA ILE A 273 6.18 -9.64 14.69
C ILE A 273 7.28 -10.62 14.27
N ASP A 274 7.18 -11.85 14.77
CA ASP A 274 8.10 -12.93 14.44
C ASP A 274 7.43 -13.93 13.49
N TRP A 275 8.04 -14.10 12.31
CA TRP A 275 7.46 -14.85 11.21
C TRP A 275 7.77 -16.34 11.32
N VAL A 276 6.74 -17.17 11.28
CA VAL A 276 6.86 -18.62 11.35
C VAL A 276 6.25 -19.24 10.09
N ASN A 277 7.08 -19.81 9.21
CA ASN A 277 6.58 -20.51 8.05
C ASN A 277 5.84 -21.78 8.48
N SER A 278 4.54 -21.84 8.21
CA SER A 278 3.69 -22.94 8.62
C SER A 278 4.05 -24.30 7.99
N GLU A 279 4.72 -24.31 6.84
CA GLU A 279 5.19 -25.55 6.19
C GLU A 279 6.31 -26.25 6.96
N GLU A 280 7.03 -25.49 7.77
CA GLU A 280 8.14 -26.00 8.60
C GLU A 280 7.69 -26.39 10.02
N VAL A 281 6.43 -26.17 10.35
CA VAL A 281 5.90 -26.43 11.70
C VAL A 281 5.48 -27.89 11.82
N THR A 282 6.05 -28.56 12.83
CA THR A 282 5.71 -29.95 13.20
C THR A 282 5.47 -30.08 14.70
N LYS A 283 4.89 -31.19 15.14
CA LYS A 283 4.68 -31.46 16.58
C LYS A 283 5.98 -31.52 17.39
N GLU A 284 7.08 -31.90 16.74
CA GLU A 284 8.39 -32.04 17.38
C GLU A 284 9.09 -30.69 17.59
N ASN A 285 8.87 -29.71 16.70
CA ASN A 285 9.59 -28.43 16.74
C ASN A 285 8.73 -27.24 17.21
N ILE A 286 7.43 -27.43 17.36
CA ILE A 286 6.49 -26.32 17.66
C ILE A 286 6.86 -25.59 18.96
N ALA A 287 7.22 -26.33 20.00
CA ALA A 287 7.58 -25.74 21.28
C ALA A 287 8.79 -24.79 21.18
N SER A 288 9.78 -25.12 20.35
CA SER A 288 10.94 -24.25 20.14
C SER A 288 10.63 -23.03 19.27
N LYS A 289 9.68 -23.15 18.34
CA LYS A 289 9.29 -22.05 17.44
C LYS A 289 8.37 -21.02 18.13
N LEU A 290 7.58 -21.44 19.12
CA LEU A 290 6.55 -20.59 19.76
C LEU A 290 6.78 -20.34 21.25
N ALA A 291 7.89 -20.79 21.84
CA ALA A 291 8.12 -20.74 23.30
C ALA A 291 8.09 -19.34 23.91
N ASP A 292 8.42 -18.32 23.17
CA ASP A 292 8.51 -16.93 23.61
C ASP A 292 7.37 -16.05 23.03
N ALA A 293 6.28 -16.67 22.62
CA ALA A 293 5.11 -15.98 22.10
C ALA A 293 4.25 -15.39 23.23
N ASP A 294 3.98 -14.10 23.17
CA ASP A 294 2.92 -13.47 23.99
C ASP A 294 1.54 -13.64 23.32
N GLY A 295 1.53 -13.84 22.00
CA GLY A 295 0.34 -14.12 21.22
C GLY A 295 0.67 -14.84 19.91
N ILE A 296 -0.29 -15.58 19.38
CA ILE A 296 -0.15 -16.29 18.09
C ILE A 296 -1.25 -15.84 17.15
N LEU A 297 -0.86 -15.44 15.94
CA LEU A 297 -1.77 -15.07 14.87
C LEU A 297 -1.58 -16.00 13.68
N VAL A 298 -2.69 -16.56 13.17
CA VAL A 298 -2.73 -17.30 11.90
C VAL A 298 -3.54 -16.48 10.90
N PRO A 299 -2.89 -15.91 9.86
CA PRO A 299 -3.54 -15.02 8.90
C PRO A 299 -4.34 -15.78 7.84
N GLY A 300 -4.92 -15.04 6.92
CA GLY A 300 -5.60 -15.54 5.72
C GLY A 300 -4.66 -16.25 4.74
N GLY A 301 -5.25 -16.97 3.80
CA GLY A 301 -4.53 -17.67 2.74
C GLY A 301 -5.43 -18.65 2.00
N PHE A 302 -4.92 -19.25 0.93
CA PHE A 302 -5.66 -20.18 0.08
C PHE A 302 -4.93 -21.51 -0.11
N GLY A 303 -5.69 -22.57 -0.40
CA GLY A 303 -5.17 -23.92 -0.67
C GLY A 303 -4.62 -24.62 0.56
N ASN A 304 -4.21 -25.86 0.39
CA ASN A 304 -3.86 -26.79 1.45
C ASN A 304 -2.42 -26.70 1.98
N ARG A 305 -1.54 -25.95 1.31
CA ARG A 305 -0.14 -25.79 1.68
C ARG A 305 -0.01 -25.20 3.11
N GLY A 306 0.77 -25.85 3.98
CA GLY A 306 1.04 -25.40 5.34
C GLY A 306 -0.12 -25.47 6.35
N VAL A 307 -1.30 -25.99 5.95
CA VAL A 307 -2.49 -26.07 6.81
C VAL A 307 -2.27 -26.91 8.06
N GLU A 308 -1.64 -28.07 7.91
CA GLU A 308 -1.38 -28.95 9.08
C GLU A 308 -0.42 -28.31 10.09
N GLY A 309 0.56 -27.54 9.62
CA GLY A 309 1.42 -26.75 10.52
C GLY A 309 0.66 -25.64 11.25
N MET A 310 -0.28 -24.97 10.58
CA MET A 310 -1.17 -24.01 11.24
C MET A 310 -2.01 -24.70 12.32
N ILE A 311 -2.59 -25.87 12.03
CA ILE A 311 -3.38 -26.64 13.00
C ILE A 311 -2.52 -27.04 14.22
N VAL A 312 -1.27 -27.45 14.00
CA VAL A 312 -0.33 -27.75 15.10
C VAL A 312 -0.03 -26.51 15.94
N ALA A 313 0.18 -25.35 15.32
CA ALA A 313 0.41 -24.10 16.04
C ALA A 313 -0.82 -23.68 16.88
N ILE A 314 -2.02 -23.83 16.32
CA ILE A 314 -3.29 -23.55 17.01
C ILE A 314 -3.49 -24.48 18.19
N GLN A 315 -3.22 -25.78 18.02
CA GLN A 315 -3.25 -26.75 19.12
C GLN A 315 -2.29 -26.34 20.24
N TYR A 316 -1.08 -25.94 19.89
CA TYR A 316 -0.08 -25.48 20.86
C TYR A 316 -0.58 -24.25 21.63
N ALA A 317 -1.13 -23.24 20.93
CA ALA A 317 -1.70 -22.05 21.54
C ALA A 317 -2.78 -22.40 22.57
N ARG A 318 -3.73 -23.27 22.20
CA ARG A 318 -4.83 -23.70 23.07
C ARG A 318 -4.35 -24.50 24.28
N GLU A 319 -3.38 -25.40 24.10
CA GLU A 319 -2.88 -26.26 25.18
C GLU A 319 -1.96 -25.53 26.17
N HIS A 320 -1.40 -24.37 25.78
CA HIS A 320 -0.51 -23.55 26.61
C HIS A 320 -1.13 -22.23 27.04
N ASP A 321 -2.45 -22.05 26.83
CA ASP A 321 -3.20 -20.82 27.17
C ASP A 321 -2.58 -19.53 26.58
N ILE A 322 -1.97 -19.62 25.37
CA ILE A 322 -1.42 -18.46 24.66
C ILE A 322 -2.57 -17.79 23.89
N PRO A 323 -2.73 -16.45 24.00
CA PRO A 323 -3.70 -15.69 23.19
C PRO A 323 -3.58 -16.01 21.71
N PHE A 324 -4.71 -16.27 21.05
CA PHE A 324 -4.76 -16.69 19.66
C PHE A 324 -5.78 -15.88 18.86
N LEU A 325 -5.38 -15.48 17.65
CA LEU A 325 -6.27 -14.89 16.65
C LEU A 325 -6.12 -15.62 15.31
N GLY A 326 -7.23 -16.12 14.76
CA GLY A 326 -7.30 -16.71 13.43
C GLY A 326 -8.11 -15.84 12.47
N ILE A 327 -7.52 -15.43 11.36
CA ILE A 327 -8.18 -14.61 10.33
C ILE A 327 -8.46 -15.49 9.10
N CYS A 328 -9.70 -15.53 8.60
CA CYS A 328 -10.10 -16.26 7.40
C CYS A 328 -9.64 -17.75 7.45
N LEU A 329 -8.56 -18.10 6.74
CA LEU A 329 -7.95 -19.44 6.81
C LEU A 329 -7.59 -19.84 8.24
N GLY A 330 -7.04 -18.91 9.03
CA GLY A 330 -6.69 -19.16 10.44
C GLY A 330 -7.90 -19.51 11.29
N MET A 331 -9.04 -18.89 11.08
CA MET A 331 -10.32 -19.23 11.74
C MET A 331 -10.81 -20.61 11.30
N GLN A 332 -10.68 -20.93 10.00
CA GLN A 332 -11.04 -22.25 9.48
C GLN A 332 -10.15 -23.36 10.10
N CYS A 333 -8.84 -23.13 10.14
CA CYS A 333 -7.89 -24.05 10.78
C CYS A 333 -8.18 -24.24 12.28
N ALA A 334 -8.56 -23.18 12.99
CA ALA A 334 -8.93 -23.27 14.40
C ALA A 334 -10.20 -24.11 14.62
N SER A 335 -11.18 -23.95 13.75
CA SER A 335 -12.40 -24.78 13.78
C SER A 335 -12.10 -26.25 13.54
N ILE A 336 -11.23 -26.55 12.58
CA ILE A 336 -10.79 -27.92 12.26
C ILE A 336 -9.98 -28.50 13.43
N GLU A 337 -9.04 -27.73 14.00
CA GLU A 337 -8.26 -28.15 15.17
C GLU A 337 -9.16 -28.55 16.31
N TYR A 338 -10.13 -27.68 16.66
CA TYR A 338 -11.04 -27.93 17.78
C TYR A 338 -11.90 -29.16 17.52
N ALA A 339 -12.42 -29.31 16.31
CA ALA A 339 -13.23 -30.49 15.95
C ALA A 339 -12.41 -31.78 16.06
N ARG A 340 -11.17 -31.80 15.55
CA ARG A 340 -10.30 -32.98 15.61
C ARG A 340 -9.82 -33.30 17.02
N ASN A 341 -9.29 -32.30 17.74
CA ASN A 341 -8.53 -32.54 18.97
C ASN A 341 -9.36 -32.41 20.25
N VAL A 342 -10.43 -31.63 20.25
CA VAL A 342 -11.32 -31.45 21.40
C VAL A 342 -12.59 -32.29 21.26
N CYS A 343 -13.32 -32.18 20.15
CA CYS A 343 -14.55 -32.94 19.90
C CYS A 343 -14.29 -34.39 19.48
N LYS A 344 -13.03 -34.74 19.14
CA LYS A 344 -12.63 -36.10 18.72
C LYS A 344 -13.40 -36.60 17.49
N LEU A 345 -13.70 -35.71 16.56
CA LEU A 345 -14.33 -36.04 15.30
C LEU A 345 -13.26 -36.52 14.30
N ASP A 346 -13.47 -37.69 13.74
CA ASP A 346 -12.58 -38.25 12.74
C ASP A 346 -12.87 -37.62 11.35
N ASP A 347 -11.84 -37.56 10.53
CA ASP A 347 -11.89 -37.12 9.13
C ASP A 347 -12.58 -35.75 8.90
N VAL A 348 -12.30 -34.78 9.78
CA VAL A 348 -12.82 -33.41 9.68
C VAL A 348 -11.85 -32.56 8.90
N ASN A 349 -12.36 -31.86 7.86
CA ASN A 349 -11.55 -30.95 7.05
C ASN A 349 -12.42 -29.88 6.36
N SER A 350 -11.77 -29.02 5.58
CA SER A 350 -12.41 -28.13 4.60
C SER A 350 -12.42 -28.81 3.22
N LEU A 351 -13.52 -28.65 2.47
CA LEU A 351 -13.57 -29.09 1.07
C LEU A 351 -12.59 -28.36 0.16
N GLU A 352 -12.06 -27.22 0.57
CA GLU A 352 -10.96 -26.55 -0.13
C GLU A 352 -9.66 -27.35 -0.02
N PHE A 353 -9.39 -27.96 1.11
CA PHE A 353 -8.15 -28.68 1.37
C PHE A 353 -8.22 -30.14 0.95
N ASP A 354 -9.35 -30.78 1.18
CA ASP A 354 -9.62 -32.15 0.79
C ASP A 354 -11.07 -32.32 0.28
N LYS A 355 -11.20 -32.45 -1.04
CA LYS A 355 -12.49 -32.65 -1.73
C LYS A 355 -13.16 -33.98 -1.40
N ASN A 356 -12.41 -34.95 -0.85
CA ASN A 356 -12.92 -36.28 -0.50
C ASN A 356 -13.21 -36.44 0.98
N CYS A 357 -13.06 -35.38 1.76
CA CYS A 357 -13.34 -35.36 3.20
C CYS A 357 -14.75 -35.86 3.48
N MET A 358 -14.87 -36.86 4.35
CA MET A 358 -16.17 -37.47 4.70
C MET A 358 -17.00 -36.63 5.68
N THR A 359 -16.31 -35.79 6.46
CA THR A 359 -16.94 -34.90 7.45
C THR A 359 -16.48 -33.44 7.18
N PRO A 360 -17.01 -32.80 6.13
CA PRO A 360 -16.62 -31.43 5.80
C PRO A 360 -17.19 -30.46 6.84
N LEU A 361 -16.30 -29.83 7.61
CA LEU A 361 -16.69 -28.78 8.55
C LEU A 361 -16.88 -27.44 7.84
N ILE A 362 -16.10 -27.22 6.79
CA ILE A 362 -16.14 -26.02 5.97
C ILE A 362 -16.39 -26.42 4.52
N SER A 363 -17.44 -25.84 3.93
CA SER A 363 -17.86 -26.10 2.57
C SER A 363 -18.41 -24.85 1.90
N LEU A 364 -18.58 -24.90 0.57
CA LEU A 364 -19.23 -23.81 -0.16
C LEU A 364 -20.69 -23.67 0.30
N MET A 365 -21.20 -22.46 0.33
CA MET A 365 -22.62 -22.21 0.53
C MET A 365 -23.42 -22.73 -0.68
N HIS A 366 -24.69 -23.09 -0.46
CA HIS A 366 -25.55 -23.70 -1.47
C HIS A 366 -25.67 -22.90 -2.78
N ASP A 367 -25.46 -21.58 -2.71
CA ASP A 367 -25.60 -20.65 -3.84
C ASP A 367 -24.26 -20.31 -4.50
N GLN A 368 -23.16 -20.91 -4.07
CA GLN A 368 -21.83 -20.68 -4.63
C GLN A 368 -21.36 -21.89 -5.43
N SER A 369 -20.92 -21.65 -6.67
CA SER A 369 -20.24 -22.65 -7.50
C SER A 369 -18.76 -22.29 -7.65
N LEU A 370 -17.90 -23.31 -7.78
CA LEU A 370 -16.46 -23.13 -8.03
C LEU A 370 -16.15 -22.42 -9.39
N GLU A 371 -17.15 -22.22 -10.23
CA GLU A 371 -17.01 -21.56 -11.53
C GLU A 371 -17.05 -20.02 -11.45
N ASN A 372 -17.40 -19.48 -10.28
CA ASN A 372 -17.52 -18.03 -10.03
C ASN A 372 -16.46 -17.50 -9.03
N MET A 373 -15.37 -18.25 -8.81
CA MET A 373 -14.21 -17.81 -8.02
C MET A 373 -13.01 -17.44 -8.90
#